data_a58c9f092e3b0fc3f3b6a5695d5bc15f
#
_entry.id   a58c9f092e3b0fc3f3b6a5695d5bc15f
#
_cell.length_a   1.000
_cell.length_b   1.000
_cell.length_c   1.000
_cell.angle_alpha   90.00
_cell.angle_beta   90.00
_cell.angle_gamma   90.00
#
_symmetry.space_group_name_H-M   'P 1'
#
loop_
_entity.id
_entity.type
_entity.pdbx_description
1 polymer ?
#
loop_
_entity_poly.entity_id
_entity_poly.type
_entity_poly.pdbx_seq_one_letter_code
_entity_poly.pdbx_strand_id
1 'polypeptide(L)'
;MSLDPARIDKVASSTFELGSVFKMVTVAMALDNAVVSLDTMVDVREPLTAGRFTIRDLHPAGRPLSVADIFIRSSNVGAGVLALEAGPQRSREFLERLRLLDPIKTEIGPVAAPQVPDQWQESEIITTSYGHGIAVAPLQFAAAAATLLNGGHRVIPTFVKRQPGAERDTVPLIKPATSDDIRRIMRRNVTDPKGTGKRANVAGYPVGGKTGTAEIPGAGGYKKDAVISSFLAAFPMNKPKYLVYVLLFEPKGTGDSGGEVFAGRNAAPTAGRIIRRIGPLLGLLPTSEAAAAQSSRVFDATRLAKYEAR
;
A
#
# COMPACT_ATOMS: atom_id res chain seq x y z
N MET A 1 -22.36 14.01 -25.26
CA MET A 1 -22.47 14.64 -23.92
C MET A 1 -21.06 14.72 -23.34
N SER A 2 -20.51 15.91 -23.16
CA SER A 2 -19.25 16.09 -22.43
C SER A 2 -19.54 15.79 -20.97
N LEU A 3 -18.93 14.73 -20.44
CA LEU A 3 -19.00 14.45 -19.01
C LEU A 3 -18.22 15.53 -18.26
N ASP A 4 -18.90 16.23 -17.36
CA ASP A 4 -18.26 17.16 -16.43
C ASP A 4 -17.16 16.42 -15.67
N PRO A 5 -15.88 16.84 -15.75
CA PRO A 5 -14.78 16.19 -15.06
C PRO A 5 -14.99 16.03 -13.55
N ALA A 6 -15.81 16.90 -12.95
CA ALA A 6 -16.17 16.82 -11.52
C ALA A 6 -17.11 15.63 -11.21
N ARG A 7 -17.76 15.05 -12.21
CA ARG A 7 -18.70 13.93 -12.08
C ARG A 7 -18.12 12.58 -12.46
N ILE A 8 -16.84 12.53 -12.85
CA ILE A 8 -16.17 11.27 -13.17
C ILE A 8 -15.92 10.50 -11.87
N ASP A 9 -16.32 9.24 -11.85
CA ASP A 9 -15.93 8.32 -10.76
C ASP A 9 -14.43 8.05 -10.82
N LYS A 10 -13.66 8.77 -10.02
CA LYS A 10 -12.21 8.60 -9.94
C LYS A 10 -11.77 7.31 -9.23
N VAL A 11 -12.69 6.62 -8.57
CA VAL A 11 -12.38 5.38 -7.84
C VAL A 11 -12.32 4.18 -8.78
N ALA A 12 -13.26 4.10 -9.74
CA ALA A 12 -13.35 2.99 -10.69
C ALA A 12 -13.01 3.38 -12.12
N SER A 13 -13.38 4.60 -12.58
CA SER A 13 -13.30 4.99 -13.99
C SER A 13 -12.04 5.78 -14.36
N SER A 14 -11.06 5.86 -13.46
CA SER A 14 -9.77 6.52 -13.71
C SER A 14 -8.62 5.71 -13.15
N THR A 15 -7.45 5.84 -13.78
CA THR A 15 -6.20 5.21 -13.32
C THR A 15 -5.22 6.28 -12.88
N PHE A 16 -4.43 5.95 -11.87
CA PHE A 16 -3.41 6.85 -11.31
C PHE A 16 -2.15 6.09 -10.98
N GLU A 17 -1.01 6.72 -11.14
CA GLU A 17 0.20 6.33 -10.46
C GLU A 17 -0.02 6.58 -8.96
N LEU A 18 0.13 5.53 -8.15
CA LEU A 18 -0.24 5.57 -6.73
C LEU A 18 0.95 5.87 -5.82
N GLY A 19 2.15 5.93 -6.40
CA GLY A 19 3.38 6.21 -5.68
C GLY A 19 3.63 5.19 -4.57
N SER A 20 4.20 5.65 -3.48
CA SER A 20 4.73 4.79 -2.41
C SER A 20 3.75 3.83 -1.72
N VAL A 21 2.44 3.92 -1.94
CA VAL A 21 1.52 2.85 -1.46
C VAL A 21 1.80 1.53 -2.17
N PHE A 22 2.34 1.59 -3.39
CA PHE A 22 2.70 0.44 -4.20
C PHE A 22 3.83 -0.42 -3.58
N LYS A 23 4.67 0.18 -2.72
CA LYS A 23 5.69 -0.56 -1.97
C LYS A 23 5.14 -1.70 -1.12
N MET A 24 3.84 -1.65 -0.79
CA MET A 24 3.16 -2.76 -0.14
C MET A 24 3.18 -4.03 -1.02
N VAL A 25 2.97 -3.85 -2.32
CA VAL A 25 3.01 -4.93 -3.31
C VAL A 25 4.44 -5.43 -3.49
N THR A 26 5.40 -4.51 -3.62
CA THR A 26 6.82 -4.84 -3.82
C THR A 26 7.41 -5.62 -2.66
N VAL A 27 7.17 -5.17 -1.42
CA VAL A 27 7.64 -5.88 -0.23
C VAL A 27 6.94 -7.23 -0.09
N ALA A 28 5.62 -7.29 -0.35
CA ALA A 28 4.90 -8.57 -0.34
C ALA A 28 5.45 -9.54 -1.38
N MET A 29 5.77 -9.08 -2.58
CA MET A 29 6.37 -9.87 -3.65
C MET A 29 7.71 -10.46 -3.23
N ALA A 30 8.60 -9.65 -2.67
CA ALA A 30 9.92 -10.09 -2.24
C ALA A 30 9.85 -11.13 -1.08
N LEU A 31 8.93 -10.91 -0.12
CA LEU A 31 8.67 -11.85 0.98
C LEU A 31 8.01 -13.16 0.50
N ASP A 32 7.00 -13.05 -0.38
CA ASP A 32 6.23 -14.22 -0.86
C ASP A 32 7.09 -15.17 -1.70
N ASN A 33 8.01 -14.61 -2.48
CA ASN A 33 8.99 -15.36 -3.27
C ASN A 33 10.21 -15.82 -2.45
N ALA A 34 10.23 -15.55 -1.13
CA ALA A 34 11.36 -15.89 -0.24
C ALA A 34 12.72 -15.32 -0.69
N VAL A 35 12.70 -14.19 -1.40
CA VAL A 35 13.92 -13.45 -1.79
C VAL A 35 14.56 -12.84 -0.56
N VAL A 36 13.73 -12.32 0.35
CA VAL A 36 14.15 -11.67 1.60
C VAL A 36 13.22 -12.04 2.77
N SER A 37 13.66 -11.69 3.98
CA SER A 37 12.83 -11.61 5.19
C SER A 37 12.67 -10.13 5.60
N LEU A 38 11.82 -9.83 6.59
CA LEU A 38 11.68 -8.46 7.11
C LEU A 38 12.96 -7.90 7.72
N ASP A 39 13.84 -8.77 8.22
CA ASP A 39 15.09 -8.41 8.89
C ASP A 39 16.28 -8.40 7.93
N THR A 40 16.13 -8.85 6.68
CA THR A 40 17.18 -8.79 5.67
C THR A 40 17.63 -7.35 5.48
N MET A 41 18.95 -7.14 5.58
CA MET A 41 19.57 -5.81 5.41
C MET A 41 19.86 -5.56 3.94
N VAL A 42 19.45 -4.40 3.45
CA VAL A 42 19.60 -3.95 2.07
C VAL A 42 20.43 -2.67 2.07
N ASP A 43 21.42 -2.59 1.21
CA ASP A 43 22.20 -1.37 1.05
C ASP A 43 21.43 -0.33 0.23
N VAL A 44 21.15 0.80 0.86
CA VAL A 44 20.39 1.93 0.28
C VAL A 44 21.18 3.24 0.35
N ARG A 45 22.51 3.15 0.54
CA ARG A 45 23.36 4.33 0.69
C ARG A 45 23.52 5.08 -0.62
N GLU A 46 23.63 4.34 -1.73
CA GLU A 46 23.82 4.91 -3.04
C GLU A 46 22.50 4.95 -3.84
N PRO A 47 22.30 5.97 -4.67
CA PRO A 47 21.17 6.02 -5.59
C PRO A 47 21.18 4.87 -6.57
N LEU A 48 19.98 4.44 -7.03
CA LEU A 48 19.87 3.48 -8.12
C LEU A 48 19.78 4.18 -9.47
N THR A 49 20.40 3.58 -10.49
CA THR A 49 20.24 3.99 -11.89
C THR A 49 19.18 3.11 -12.55
N ALA A 50 18.17 3.73 -13.16
CA ALA A 50 17.13 3.09 -13.95
C ALA A 50 17.11 3.70 -15.36
N GLY A 51 17.83 3.10 -16.29
CA GLY A 51 18.09 3.67 -17.61
C GLY A 51 18.80 5.04 -17.49
N ARG A 52 18.12 6.10 -17.95
CA ARG A 52 18.62 7.49 -17.83
C ARG A 52 18.26 8.18 -16.52
N PHE A 53 17.49 7.55 -15.67
CA PHE A 53 17.00 8.15 -14.42
C PHE A 53 17.84 7.72 -13.23
N THR A 54 18.03 8.64 -12.29
CA THR A 54 18.64 8.37 -10.99
C THR A 54 17.56 8.39 -9.92
N ILE A 55 17.36 7.27 -9.26
CA ILE A 55 16.37 7.11 -8.19
C ILE A 55 17.05 7.40 -6.85
N ARG A 56 16.45 8.29 -6.10
CA ARG A 56 16.93 8.74 -4.78
C ARG A 56 15.81 8.63 -3.75
N ASP A 57 16.20 8.47 -2.52
CA ASP A 57 15.28 8.64 -1.39
C ASP A 57 15.10 10.13 -1.07
N LEU A 58 13.86 10.52 -0.72
CA LEU A 58 13.57 11.87 -0.25
C LEU A 58 14.34 12.21 1.04
N HIS A 59 14.51 11.19 1.90
CA HIS A 59 15.25 11.26 3.15
C HIS A 59 16.25 10.11 3.22
N PRO A 60 17.45 10.25 2.62
CA PRO A 60 18.46 9.20 2.62
C PRO A 60 18.82 8.76 4.03
N ALA A 61 18.92 7.45 4.24
CA ALA A 61 19.22 6.91 5.56
C ALA A 61 20.71 6.97 5.92
N GLY A 62 21.61 7.05 4.92
CA GLY A 62 23.06 7.03 5.09
C GLY A 62 23.62 5.69 5.62
N ARG A 63 22.79 4.65 5.69
CA ARG A 63 23.14 3.32 6.17
C ARG A 63 22.25 2.27 5.51
N PRO A 64 22.63 0.98 5.54
CA PRO A 64 21.73 -0.09 5.16
C PRO A 64 20.43 -0.08 5.98
N LEU A 65 19.33 -0.50 5.37
CA LEU A 65 18.01 -0.62 6.01
C LEU A 65 17.55 -2.07 5.99
N SER A 66 16.84 -2.49 7.05
CA SER A 66 16.06 -3.71 6.97
C SER A 66 14.88 -3.55 6.00
N VAL A 67 14.38 -4.65 5.44
CA VAL A 67 13.18 -4.64 4.59
C VAL A 67 12.00 -3.96 5.31
N ALA A 68 11.83 -4.21 6.61
CA ALA A 68 10.83 -3.52 7.41
C ALA A 68 11.07 -1.99 7.43
N ASP A 69 12.31 -1.55 7.61
CA ASP A 69 12.64 -0.12 7.63
C ASP A 69 12.51 0.54 6.25
N ILE A 70 12.80 -0.18 5.16
CA ILE A 70 12.52 0.27 3.78
C ILE A 70 11.04 0.66 3.64
N PHE A 71 10.14 -0.20 4.11
CA PHE A 71 8.71 0.08 4.07
C PHE A 71 8.30 1.26 4.97
N ILE A 72 8.75 1.28 6.22
CA ILE A 72 8.40 2.28 7.24
C ILE A 72 8.90 3.66 6.84
N ARG A 73 10.14 3.77 6.36
CA ARG A 73 10.74 5.01 5.89
C ARG A 73 10.34 5.38 4.46
N SER A 74 9.72 4.44 3.76
CA SER A 74 9.29 4.60 2.37
C SER A 74 10.47 4.82 1.39
N SER A 75 11.58 4.06 1.55
CA SER A 75 12.75 4.14 0.68
C SER A 75 12.40 3.72 -0.76
N ASN A 76 12.67 4.58 -1.74
CA ASN A 76 12.56 4.27 -3.17
C ASN A 76 13.70 3.37 -3.61
N VAL A 77 14.92 3.69 -3.15
CA VAL A 77 16.14 2.92 -3.44
C VAL A 77 15.95 1.49 -2.95
N GLY A 78 15.52 1.32 -1.69
CA GLY A 78 15.27 0.00 -1.13
C GLY A 78 14.20 -0.79 -1.88
N ALA A 79 13.10 -0.15 -2.28
CA ALA A 79 12.07 -0.82 -3.08
C ALA A 79 12.60 -1.27 -4.44
N GLY A 80 13.41 -0.42 -5.11
CA GLY A 80 14.07 -0.76 -6.38
C GLY A 80 15.03 -1.94 -6.24
N VAL A 81 15.85 -1.99 -5.19
CA VAL A 81 16.74 -3.13 -4.92
C VAL A 81 15.95 -4.42 -4.74
N LEU A 82 14.87 -4.40 -3.95
CA LEU A 82 14.01 -5.58 -3.77
C LEU A 82 13.41 -6.08 -5.09
N ALA A 83 13.03 -5.15 -5.99
CA ALA A 83 12.52 -5.51 -7.30
C ALA A 83 13.60 -6.12 -8.20
N LEU A 84 14.81 -5.58 -8.17
CA LEU A 84 15.97 -6.13 -8.91
C LEU A 84 16.35 -7.54 -8.42
N GLU A 85 16.39 -7.75 -7.11
CA GLU A 85 16.69 -9.07 -6.51
C GLU A 85 15.62 -10.12 -6.88
N ALA A 86 14.35 -9.71 -6.96
CA ALA A 86 13.29 -10.60 -7.40
C ALA A 86 13.33 -10.87 -8.91
N GLY A 87 13.70 -9.86 -9.69
CA GLY A 87 13.78 -9.89 -11.14
C GLY A 87 12.44 -9.61 -11.84
N PRO A 88 12.49 -9.33 -13.16
CA PRO A 88 11.33 -8.90 -13.94
C PRO A 88 10.19 -9.93 -13.98
N GLN A 89 10.53 -11.19 -14.15
CA GLN A 89 9.54 -12.24 -14.25
C GLN A 89 8.71 -12.39 -12.98
N ARG A 90 9.34 -12.53 -11.80
CA ARG A 90 8.63 -12.66 -10.51
C ARG A 90 7.83 -11.40 -10.18
N SER A 91 8.36 -10.22 -10.52
CA SER A 91 7.67 -8.95 -10.34
C SER A 91 6.37 -8.92 -11.14
N ARG A 92 6.40 -9.25 -12.42
CA ARG A 92 5.24 -9.32 -13.30
C ARG A 92 4.22 -10.36 -12.84
N GLU A 93 4.65 -11.60 -12.60
CA GLU A 93 3.80 -12.70 -12.15
C GLU A 93 3.07 -12.37 -10.84
N PHE A 94 3.74 -11.65 -9.92
CA PHE A 94 3.11 -11.24 -8.67
C PHE A 94 2.01 -10.21 -8.88
N LEU A 95 2.23 -9.25 -9.78
CA LEU A 95 1.21 -8.26 -10.17
C LEU A 95 0.02 -8.92 -10.88
N GLU A 96 0.27 -9.91 -11.75
CA GLU A 96 -0.77 -10.72 -12.41
C GLU A 96 -1.62 -11.47 -11.39
N ARG A 97 -0.99 -12.15 -10.41
CA ARG A 97 -1.68 -12.84 -9.31
C ARG A 97 -2.61 -11.89 -8.53
N LEU A 98 -2.16 -10.67 -8.29
CA LEU A 98 -2.96 -9.63 -7.62
C LEU A 98 -3.96 -8.94 -8.53
N ARG A 99 -4.06 -9.33 -9.81
CA ARG A 99 -4.95 -8.73 -10.81
C ARG A 99 -4.72 -7.23 -11.00
N LEU A 100 -3.46 -6.80 -10.99
CA LEU A 100 -3.07 -5.41 -11.19
C LEU A 100 -2.68 -5.09 -12.64
N LEU A 101 -2.57 -6.09 -13.51
CA LEU A 101 -2.19 -5.90 -14.92
C LEU A 101 -3.38 -5.98 -15.88
N ASP A 102 -4.50 -6.56 -15.46
CA ASP A 102 -5.70 -6.74 -16.29
C ASP A 102 -6.89 -5.96 -15.73
N PRO A 103 -7.81 -5.51 -16.59
CA PRO A 103 -9.03 -4.87 -16.14
C PRO A 103 -9.86 -5.81 -15.25
N ILE A 104 -10.45 -5.25 -14.19
CA ILE A 104 -11.46 -5.95 -13.40
C ILE A 104 -12.86 -5.43 -13.75
N LYS A 105 -13.86 -6.24 -13.46
CA LYS A 105 -15.28 -5.89 -13.71
C LYS A 105 -16.04 -5.86 -12.40
N THR A 106 -17.03 -4.99 -12.34
CA THR A 106 -18.01 -4.92 -11.25
C THR A 106 -19.41 -4.86 -11.82
N GLU A 107 -20.41 -5.02 -10.98
CA GLU A 107 -21.83 -5.00 -11.40
C GLU A 107 -22.29 -3.63 -11.91
N ILE A 108 -21.62 -2.55 -11.50
CA ILE A 108 -21.94 -1.18 -11.92
C ILE A 108 -21.18 -0.72 -13.17
N GLY A 109 -20.32 -1.58 -13.71
CA GLY A 109 -19.60 -1.29 -14.96
C GLY A 109 -18.14 -1.73 -14.93
N PRO A 110 -17.42 -1.52 -16.05
CA PRO A 110 -16.01 -1.81 -16.14
C PRO A 110 -15.21 -0.84 -15.28
N VAL A 111 -14.17 -1.37 -14.63
CA VAL A 111 -13.13 -0.57 -14.00
C VAL A 111 -12.11 -0.17 -15.06
N ALA A 112 -11.58 1.04 -14.98
CA ALA A 112 -10.59 1.53 -15.93
C ALA A 112 -9.40 0.56 -16.05
N ALA A 113 -9.02 0.27 -17.29
CA ALA A 113 -7.91 -0.65 -17.58
C ALA A 113 -6.59 -0.10 -17.02
N PRO A 114 -5.80 -0.93 -16.35
CA PRO A 114 -4.48 -0.51 -15.90
C PRO A 114 -3.61 -0.04 -17.07
N GLN A 115 -2.76 0.95 -16.82
CA GLN A 115 -1.68 1.33 -17.70
C GLN A 115 -0.40 0.69 -17.17
N VAL A 116 0.17 -0.21 -17.94
CA VAL A 116 1.31 -1.03 -17.54
C VAL A 116 2.45 -0.87 -18.54
N PRO A 117 3.69 -1.12 -18.13
CA PRO A 117 4.83 -1.11 -19.06
C PRO A 117 4.65 -2.13 -20.18
N ASP A 118 4.98 -1.75 -21.42
CA ASP A 118 4.98 -2.67 -22.57
C ASP A 118 6.07 -3.75 -22.43
N GLN A 119 7.17 -3.38 -21.79
CA GLN A 119 8.30 -4.26 -21.52
C GLN A 119 8.60 -4.27 -20.03
N TRP A 120 9.08 -5.41 -19.53
CA TRP A 120 9.42 -5.60 -18.12
C TRP A 120 10.95 -5.80 -18.02
N GLN A 121 11.68 -4.69 -18.14
CA GLN A 121 13.13 -4.64 -17.94
C GLN A 121 13.45 -4.10 -16.54
N GLU A 122 14.73 -4.00 -16.21
CA GLU A 122 15.18 -3.49 -14.91
C GLU A 122 14.68 -2.08 -14.61
N SER A 123 14.67 -1.19 -15.60
CA SER A 123 14.17 0.17 -15.43
C SER A 123 12.70 0.23 -15.05
N GLU A 124 11.88 -0.61 -15.71
CA GLU A 124 10.43 -0.67 -15.47
C GLU A 124 10.12 -1.29 -14.11
N ILE A 125 10.81 -2.37 -13.71
CA ILE A 125 10.57 -2.96 -12.39
C ILE A 125 11.04 -2.06 -11.26
N ILE A 126 12.12 -1.29 -11.43
CA ILE A 126 12.58 -0.31 -10.44
C ILE A 126 11.50 0.77 -10.27
N THR A 127 11.03 1.39 -11.35
CA THR A 127 10.03 2.47 -11.26
C THR A 127 8.69 1.96 -10.74
N THR A 128 8.23 0.80 -11.20
CA THR A 128 7.00 0.15 -10.74
C THR A 128 7.07 -0.20 -9.25
N SER A 129 8.23 -0.53 -8.72
CA SER A 129 8.41 -0.93 -7.32
C SER A 129 7.96 0.12 -6.32
N TYR A 130 7.98 1.39 -6.67
CA TYR A 130 7.49 2.49 -5.83
C TYR A 130 6.31 3.25 -6.45
N GLY A 131 5.64 2.63 -7.46
CA GLY A 131 4.36 3.06 -8.00
C GLY A 131 4.43 4.15 -9.06
N HIS A 132 5.52 4.18 -9.85
CA HIS A 132 5.67 4.99 -11.07
C HIS A 132 5.76 4.09 -12.29
N GLY A 133 5.34 4.59 -13.44
CA GLY A 133 5.30 3.80 -14.69
C GLY A 133 4.22 2.71 -14.71
N ILE A 134 3.38 2.67 -13.70
CA ILE A 134 2.17 1.85 -13.63
C ILE A 134 1.02 2.67 -13.06
N ALA A 135 -0.10 2.71 -13.77
CA ALA A 135 -1.30 3.40 -13.27
C ALA A 135 -2.47 2.42 -13.16
N VAL A 136 -3.11 2.39 -12.00
CA VAL A 136 -4.22 1.48 -11.71
C VAL A 136 -5.39 2.24 -11.09
N ALA A 137 -6.61 1.71 -11.26
CA ALA A 137 -7.77 2.28 -10.60
C ALA A 137 -7.69 2.08 -9.07
N PRO A 138 -8.06 3.10 -8.26
CA PRO A 138 -8.06 2.98 -6.80
C PRO A 138 -8.85 1.79 -6.28
N LEU A 139 -9.98 1.46 -6.88
CA LEU A 139 -10.77 0.27 -6.53
C LEU A 139 -10.00 -1.03 -6.76
N GLN A 140 -9.32 -1.14 -7.88
CA GLN A 140 -8.51 -2.32 -8.21
C GLN A 140 -7.35 -2.47 -7.23
N PHE A 141 -6.64 -1.38 -6.93
CA PHE A 141 -5.57 -1.41 -5.94
C PHE A 141 -6.08 -1.74 -4.54
N ALA A 142 -7.26 -1.22 -4.15
CA ALA A 142 -7.87 -1.54 -2.87
C ALA A 142 -8.22 -3.05 -2.75
N ALA A 143 -8.67 -3.68 -3.84
CA ALA A 143 -8.93 -5.13 -3.87
C ALA A 143 -7.63 -5.95 -3.73
N ALA A 144 -6.56 -5.55 -4.42
CA ALA A 144 -5.24 -6.16 -4.27
C ALA A 144 -4.69 -6.00 -2.84
N ALA A 145 -4.81 -4.80 -2.28
CA ALA A 145 -4.43 -4.53 -0.89
C ALA A 145 -5.22 -5.36 0.12
N ALA A 146 -6.53 -5.49 -0.08
CA ALA A 146 -7.38 -6.34 0.76
C ALA A 146 -6.96 -7.82 0.68
N THR A 147 -6.57 -8.30 -0.51
CA THR A 147 -6.01 -9.64 -0.71
C THR A 147 -4.71 -9.82 0.08
N LEU A 148 -3.82 -8.82 0.05
CA LEU A 148 -2.57 -8.86 0.82
C LEU A 148 -2.80 -8.89 2.34
N LEU A 149 -3.93 -8.38 2.84
CA LEU A 149 -4.17 -8.18 4.27
C LEU A 149 -5.10 -9.23 4.93
N ASN A 150 -5.80 -10.04 4.15
CA ASN A 150 -6.82 -10.98 4.64
C ASN A 150 -6.33 -12.43 4.78
N GLY A 151 -5.01 -12.65 4.79
CA GLY A 151 -4.42 -13.99 4.77
C GLY A 151 -4.06 -14.49 3.38
N GLY A 152 -4.11 -13.62 2.38
CA GLY A 152 -3.74 -13.94 0.99
C GLY A 152 -4.89 -14.42 0.11
N HIS A 153 -6.12 -14.43 0.61
CA HIS A 153 -7.28 -14.86 -0.16
C HIS A 153 -7.74 -13.78 -1.13
N ARG A 154 -8.09 -14.20 -2.36
CA ARG A 154 -8.54 -13.29 -3.39
C ARG A 154 -9.75 -12.46 -2.93
N VAL A 155 -9.70 -11.16 -3.18
CA VAL A 155 -10.84 -10.25 -3.01
C VAL A 155 -11.34 -9.82 -4.38
N ILE A 156 -12.60 -10.13 -4.67
CA ILE A 156 -13.31 -9.67 -5.85
C ILE A 156 -14.26 -8.57 -5.39
N PRO A 157 -14.07 -7.32 -5.83
CA PRO A 157 -14.97 -6.23 -5.45
C PRO A 157 -16.40 -6.50 -5.97
N THR A 158 -17.38 -6.20 -5.13
CA THR A 158 -18.80 -6.30 -5.49
C THR A 158 -19.59 -5.18 -4.80
N PHE A 159 -20.55 -4.62 -5.47
CA PHE A 159 -21.53 -3.67 -4.94
C PHE A 159 -22.85 -4.36 -4.56
N VAL A 160 -22.99 -5.64 -4.91
CA VAL A 160 -24.17 -6.43 -4.57
C VAL A 160 -23.98 -7.08 -3.21
N LYS A 161 -24.96 -6.94 -2.33
CA LYS A 161 -24.96 -7.59 -1.03
C LYS A 161 -24.95 -9.12 -1.21
N ARG A 162 -23.93 -9.77 -0.72
CA ARG A 162 -23.83 -11.23 -0.75
C ARG A 162 -24.76 -11.87 0.28
N GLN A 163 -25.32 -13.01 -0.10
CA GLN A 163 -26.09 -13.85 0.84
C GLN A 163 -25.15 -14.37 1.96
N PRO A 164 -25.65 -14.49 3.21
CA PRO A 164 -24.92 -15.18 4.25
C PRO A 164 -24.59 -16.61 3.82
N GLY A 165 -23.33 -17.03 3.98
CA GLY A 165 -22.86 -18.36 3.56
C GLY A 165 -22.50 -18.50 2.09
N ALA A 166 -22.62 -17.45 1.26
CA ALA A 166 -22.09 -17.48 -0.09
C ALA A 166 -20.59 -17.82 -0.08
N GLU A 167 -20.19 -18.74 -0.94
CA GLU A 167 -18.79 -19.15 -1.08
C GLU A 167 -17.90 -17.93 -1.35
N ARG A 168 -16.86 -17.82 -0.57
CA ARG A 168 -15.78 -16.88 -0.82
C ARG A 168 -14.75 -17.59 -1.70
N ASP A 169 -14.16 -16.86 -2.61
CA ASP A 169 -13.00 -17.38 -3.33
C ASP A 169 -11.91 -17.71 -2.29
N THR A 170 -11.66 -18.99 -2.09
CA THR A 170 -10.74 -19.51 -1.07
C THR A 170 -9.34 -19.73 -1.62
N VAL A 171 -9.12 -19.43 -2.92
CA VAL A 171 -7.82 -19.63 -3.54
C VAL A 171 -6.82 -18.64 -2.94
N PRO A 172 -5.80 -19.14 -2.23
CA PRO A 172 -4.76 -18.27 -1.70
C PRO A 172 -3.85 -17.81 -2.85
N LEU A 173 -3.75 -16.49 -3.06
CA LEU A 173 -2.87 -15.90 -4.05
C LEU A 173 -1.46 -15.65 -3.50
N ILE A 174 -1.35 -15.49 -2.19
CA ILE A 174 -0.09 -15.28 -1.48
C ILE A 174 -0.07 -16.11 -0.18
N LYS A 175 1.12 -16.33 0.35
CA LYS A 175 1.29 -17.07 1.61
C LYS A 175 0.67 -16.31 2.79
N PRO A 176 -0.03 -17.00 3.71
CA PRO A 176 -0.54 -16.36 4.94
C PRO A 176 0.55 -15.64 5.75
N ALA A 177 1.77 -16.19 5.78
CA ALA A 177 2.91 -15.58 6.46
C ALA A 177 3.27 -14.21 5.85
N THR A 178 3.23 -14.09 4.50
CA THR A 178 3.45 -12.81 3.81
C THR A 178 2.39 -11.80 4.21
N SER A 179 1.11 -12.21 4.27
CA SER A 179 0.02 -11.35 4.74
C SER A 179 0.25 -10.86 6.18
N ASP A 180 0.70 -11.74 7.07
CA ASP A 180 1.03 -11.40 8.46
C ASP A 180 2.17 -10.39 8.53
N ASP A 181 3.21 -10.56 7.72
CA ASP A 181 4.34 -9.64 7.65
C ASP A 181 3.93 -8.26 7.17
N ILE A 182 3.12 -8.19 6.10
CA ILE A 182 2.60 -6.91 5.60
C ILE A 182 1.74 -6.22 6.65
N ARG A 183 0.86 -6.94 7.35
CA ARG A 183 0.08 -6.35 8.46
C ARG A 183 0.96 -5.79 9.56
N ARG A 184 2.03 -6.49 9.92
CA ARG A 184 2.98 -6.07 10.95
C ARG A 184 3.68 -4.77 10.57
N ILE A 185 4.26 -4.69 9.37
CA ILE A 185 4.99 -3.48 8.94
C ILE A 185 4.04 -2.30 8.70
N MET A 186 2.81 -2.54 8.23
CA MET A 186 1.79 -1.49 8.11
C MET A 186 1.40 -0.93 9.49
N ARG A 187 1.27 -1.79 10.52
CA ARG A 187 1.03 -1.33 11.88
C ARG A 187 2.23 -0.53 12.41
N ARG A 188 3.45 -1.03 12.23
CA ARG A 188 4.68 -0.31 12.59
C ARG A 188 4.78 1.05 11.89
N ASN A 189 4.39 1.17 10.64
CA ASN A 189 4.41 2.45 9.94
C ASN A 189 3.53 3.54 10.59
N VAL A 190 2.52 3.13 11.37
CA VAL A 190 1.64 4.03 12.12
C VAL A 190 2.11 4.27 13.55
N THR A 191 2.84 3.33 14.15
CA THR A 191 3.26 3.41 15.56
C THR A 191 4.72 3.78 15.76
N ASP A 192 5.59 3.51 14.80
CA ASP A 192 7.01 3.82 14.88
C ASP A 192 7.25 5.33 14.75
N PRO A 193 8.14 5.93 15.57
CA PRO A 193 8.51 7.34 15.46
C PRO A 193 9.03 7.74 14.07
N LYS A 194 9.63 6.82 13.33
CA LYS A 194 10.13 7.03 11.96
C LYS A 194 9.08 6.75 10.88
N GLY A 195 7.90 6.24 11.28
CA GLY A 195 6.83 5.88 10.36
C GLY A 195 6.21 7.09 9.66
N THR A 196 5.91 6.95 8.39
CA THR A 196 5.28 8.01 7.58
C THR A 196 3.79 8.17 7.87
N GLY A 197 3.15 7.15 8.46
CA GLY A 197 1.71 7.08 8.73
C GLY A 197 1.28 7.49 10.14
N LYS A 198 2.16 8.03 10.98
CA LYS A 198 1.91 8.29 12.42
C LYS A 198 0.61 9.04 12.72
N ARG A 199 0.25 10.01 11.87
CA ARG A 199 -0.95 10.83 12.07
C ARG A 199 -2.27 10.11 11.78
N ALA A 200 -2.20 8.85 11.27
CA ALA A 200 -3.35 7.99 11.11
C ALA A 200 -3.65 7.14 12.36
N ASN A 201 -2.82 7.23 13.42
CA ASN A 201 -3.06 6.47 14.64
C ASN A 201 -4.35 6.94 15.32
N VAL A 202 -5.20 5.99 15.70
CA VAL A 202 -6.49 6.25 16.33
C VAL A 202 -6.56 5.45 17.62
N ALA A 203 -6.72 6.13 18.75
CA ALA A 203 -6.89 5.48 20.05
C ALA A 203 -8.08 4.50 20.00
N GLY A 204 -7.87 3.29 20.51
CA GLY A 204 -8.88 2.23 20.51
C GLY A 204 -9.01 1.44 19.21
N TYR A 205 -8.41 1.89 18.11
CA TYR A 205 -8.44 1.17 16.83
C TYR A 205 -7.02 0.89 16.35
N PRO A 206 -6.57 -0.37 16.34
CA PRO A 206 -5.26 -0.72 15.78
C PRO A 206 -5.22 -0.47 14.28
N VAL A 207 -4.89 0.75 13.87
CA VAL A 207 -4.76 1.15 12.47
C VAL A 207 -3.36 0.80 11.97
N GLY A 208 -3.26 0.21 10.79
CA GLY A 208 -2.03 0.12 10.02
C GLY A 208 -2.22 0.77 8.66
N GLY A 209 -1.16 1.25 8.03
CA GLY A 209 -1.32 1.88 6.72
C GLY A 209 -0.01 2.25 6.04
N LYS A 210 -0.14 2.78 4.82
CA LYS A 210 0.96 3.25 3.99
C LYS A 210 0.60 4.57 3.33
N THR A 211 1.52 5.52 3.36
CA THR A 211 1.45 6.78 2.63
C THR A 211 1.84 6.60 1.17
N GLY A 212 1.20 7.34 0.29
CA GLY A 212 1.61 7.54 -1.10
C GLY A 212 1.60 9.01 -1.45
N THR A 213 2.60 9.46 -2.15
CA THR A 213 2.63 10.76 -2.80
C THR A 213 3.15 10.52 -4.21
N ALA A 214 2.35 10.84 -5.20
CA ALA A 214 2.69 10.68 -6.60
C ALA A 214 2.51 12.01 -7.32
N GLU A 215 3.43 12.34 -8.20
CA GLU A 215 3.31 13.48 -9.10
C GLU A 215 2.22 13.21 -10.14
N ILE A 216 1.54 14.24 -10.59
CA ILE A 216 0.48 14.11 -11.61
C ILE A 216 1.10 14.22 -12.99
N PRO A 217 0.95 13.22 -13.87
CA PRO A 217 1.39 13.32 -15.25
C PRO A 217 0.74 14.49 -15.98
N GLY A 218 1.49 15.13 -16.87
CA GLY A 218 1.03 16.22 -17.72
C GLY A 218 1.69 16.19 -19.08
N ALA A 219 1.35 17.11 -19.96
CA ALA A 219 1.96 17.24 -21.27
C ALA A 219 3.48 17.54 -21.14
N GLY A 220 4.31 16.56 -21.56
CA GLY A 220 5.78 16.72 -21.51
C GLY A 220 6.44 16.30 -20.20
N GLY A 221 5.76 15.58 -19.30
CA GLY A 221 6.29 15.07 -18.03
C GLY A 221 5.33 15.24 -16.87
N TYR A 222 5.86 15.42 -15.66
CA TYR A 222 5.04 15.65 -14.47
C TYR A 222 4.72 17.14 -14.28
N LYS A 223 3.50 17.44 -13.81
CA LYS A 223 3.09 18.80 -13.46
C LYS A 223 3.90 19.29 -12.25
N LYS A 224 4.43 20.51 -12.33
CA LYS A 224 5.09 21.13 -11.18
C LYS A 224 4.07 21.34 -10.04
N ASP A 225 4.47 20.98 -8.82
CA ASP A 225 3.72 21.23 -7.58
C ASP A 225 2.31 20.63 -7.53
N ALA A 226 2.01 19.67 -8.41
CA ALA A 226 0.74 18.95 -8.43
C ALA A 226 0.96 17.49 -8.06
N VAL A 227 0.40 17.08 -6.92
CA VAL A 227 0.54 15.71 -6.40
C VAL A 227 -0.81 15.08 -6.09
N ILE A 228 -0.86 13.76 -6.17
CA ILE A 228 -1.88 12.95 -5.53
C ILE A 228 -1.30 12.50 -4.18
N SER A 229 -1.90 12.95 -3.09
CA SER A 229 -1.55 12.55 -1.76
C SER A 229 -2.51 11.48 -1.29
N SER A 230 -1.99 10.31 -0.90
CA SER A 230 -2.85 9.17 -0.58
C SER A 230 -2.42 8.45 0.70
N PHE A 231 -3.38 7.82 1.37
CA PHE A 231 -3.13 6.94 2.50
C PHE A 231 -4.08 5.75 2.46
N LEU A 232 -3.49 4.57 2.36
CA LEU A 232 -4.22 3.31 2.46
C LEU A 232 -4.09 2.79 3.89
N ALA A 233 -5.24 2.68 4.57
CA ALA A 233 -5.35 2.19 5.94
C ALA A 233 -6.18 0.91 6.01
N ALA A 234 -5.85 0.03 6.96
CA ALA A 234 -6.72 -1.07 7.35
C ALA A 234 -6.86 -1.14 8.87
N PHE A 235 -8.01 -1.61 9.34
CA PHE A 235 -8.30 -1.73 10.76
C PHE A 235 -9.42 -2.75 11.05
N PRO A 236 -9.44 -3.37 12.26
CA PRO A 236 -8.34 -3.47 13.23
C PRO A 236 -7.20 -4.32 12.64
N MET A 237 -5.93 -3.90 12.76
CA MET A 237 -4.83 -4.52 12.01
C MET A 237 -4.49 -5.95 12.44
N ASN A 238 -4.81 -6.34 13.66
CA ASN A 238 -4.68 -7.71 14.14
C ASN A 238 -5.61 -8.70 13.39
N LYS A 239 -6.80 -8.24 12.96
CA LYS A 239 -7.75 -8.99 12.13
C LYS A 239 -8.49 -8.01 11.23
N PRO A 240 -7.92 -7.57 10.11
CA PRO A 240 -8.47 -6.52 9.28
C PRO A 240 -9.87 -6.87 8.78
N LYS A 241 -10.81 -5.94 9.03
CA LYS A 241 -12.19 -6.04 8.57
C LYS A 241 -12.50 -4.97 7.52
N TYR A 242 -11.86 -3.81 7.64
CA TYR A 242 -12.13 -2.66 6.81
C TYR A 242 -10.84 -2.06 6.28
N LEU A 243 -10.93 -1.54 5.07
CA LEU A 243 -9.89 -0.79 4.39
C LEU A 243 -10.45 0.60 4.07
N VAL A 244 -9.67 1.62 4.36
CA VAL A 244 -9.96 3.02 4.01
C VAL A 244 -8.83 3.52 3.14
N TYR A 245 -9.13 3.86 1.90
CA TYR A 245 -8.16 4.41 0.97
C TYR A 245 -8.54 5.86 0.65
N VAL A 246 -7.75 6.81 1.12
CA VAL A 246 -7.94 8.25 0.91
C VAL A 246 -7.01 8.70 -0.18
N LEU A 247 -7.54 9.36 -1.21
CA LEU A 247 -6.79 10.05 -2.25
C LEU A 247 -7.22 11.51 -2.28
N LEU A 248 -6.27 12.42 -2.18
CA LEU A 248 -6.46 13.85 -2.27
C LEU A 248 -5.72 14.35 -3.52
N PHE A 249 -6.47 14.88 -4.46
CA PHE A 249 -5.94 15.41 -5.71
C PHE A 249 -5.58 16.89 -5.55
N GLU A 250 -4.33 17.23 -5.87
CA GLU A 250 -3.78 18.58 -5.78
C GLU A 250 -4.11 19.26 -4.42
N PRO A 251 -3.86 18.57 -3.28
CA PRO A 251 -4.16 19.15 -1.98
C PRO A 251 -3.37 20.43 -1.78
N LYS A 252 -4.00 21.40 -1.14
CA LYS A 252 -3.32 22.63 -0.72
C LYS A 252 -2.77 22.48 0.68
N GLY A 253 -1.61 23.06 0.93
CA GLY A 253 -1.08 23.18 2.28
C GLY A 253 -1.99 24.04 3.15
N THR A 254 -2.23 23.59 4.36
CA THR A 254 -3.04 24.28 5.37
C THR A 254 -2.23 24.46 6.65
N GLY A 255 -2.73 25.27 7.59
CA GLY A 255 -2.12 25.38 8.92
C GLY A 255 -1.95 24.04 9.62
N ASP A 256 -2.97 23.15 9.54
CA ASP A 256 -2.94 21.81 10.12
C ASP A 256 -1.88 20.90 9.50
N SER A 257 -1.60 21.08 8.20
CA SER A 257 -0.56 20.33 7.51
C SER A 257 0.83 20.96 7.65
N GLY A 258 0.94 22.14 8.23
CA GLY A 258 2.17 22.94 8.29
C GLY A 258 2.60 23.45 6.92
N GLY A 259 1.65 23.72 6.02
CA GLY A 259 1.90 24.12 4.64
C GLY A 259 2.26 22.98 3.71
N GLU A 260 2.42 21.75 4.21
CA GLU A 260 2.85 20.59 3.41
C GLU A 260 1.68 19.90 2.68
N VAL A 261 1.98 19.35 1.50
CA VAL A 261 1.05 18.59 0.65
C VAL A 261 1.27 17.07 0.72
N PHE A 262 2.28 16.62 1.46
CA PHE A 262 2.63 15.21 1.59
C PHE A 262 1.60 14.40 2.40
N ALA A 263 1.43 13.15 2.04
CA ALA A 263 0.41 12.26 2.58
C ALA A 263 0.45 12.08 4.10
N GLY A 264 1.62 12.08 4.70
CA GLY A 264 1.77 12.00 6.16
C GLY A 264 1.17 13.17 6.92
N ARG A 265 0.96 14.33 6.24
CA ARG A 265 0.44 15.57 6.81
C ARG A 265 -1.02 15.85 6.48
N ASN A 266 -1.58 15.19 5.45
CA ASN A 266 -2.96 15.41 5.01
C ASN A 266 -3.78 14.14 4.86
N ALA A 267 -3.45 13.22 3.95
CA ALA A 267 -4.23 11.99 3.72
C ALA A 267 -4.24 11.05 4.94
N ALA A 268 -3.09 10.89 5.63
CA ALA A 268 -3.00 10.03 6.80
C ALA A 268 -3.89 10.53 7.98
N PRO A 269 -3.81 11.80 8.43
CA PRO A 269 -4.73 12.28 9.47
C PRO A 269 -6.19 12.28 9.01
N THR A 270 -6.48 12.46 7.73
CA THR A 270 -7.84 12.36 7.18
C THR A 270 -8.38 10.93 7.32
N ALA A 271 -7.60 9.91 6.96
CA ALA A 271 -7.96 8.51 7.18
C ALA A 271 -8.21 8.22 8.68
N GLY A 272 -7.36 8.74 9.58
CA GLY A 272 -7.54 8.61 11.02
C GLY A 272 -8.86 9.23 11.50
N ARG A 273 -9.22 10.42 11.01
CA ARG A 273 -10.50 11.06 11.33
C ARG A 273 -11.70 10.26 10.81
N ILE A 274 -11.61 9.72 9.61
CA ILE A 274 -12.64 8.84 9.04
C ILE A 274 -12.80 7.61 9.92
N ILE A 275 -11.73 6.88 10.22
CA ILE A 275 -11.75 5.65 11.01
C ILE A 275 -12.36 5.88 12.40
N ARG A 276 -12.00 6.98 13.06
CA ARG A 276 -12.57 7.36 14.37
C ARG A 276 -14.08 7.50 14.31
N ARG A 277 -14.61 8.06 13.23
CA ARG A 277 -16.06 8.27 13.06
C ARG A 277 -16.81 7.01 12.65
N ILE A 278 -16.25 6.25 11.70
CA ILE A 278 -16.96 5.09 11.15
C ILE A 278 -16.79 3.82 12.00
N GLY A 279 -15.73 3.70 12.79
CA GLY A 279 -15.46 2.52 13.61
C GLY A 279 -16.66 2.07 14.45
N PRO A 280 -17.26 2.94 15.28
CA PRO A 280 -18.46 2.61 16.05
C PRO A 280 -19.66 2.26 15.16
N LEU A 281 -19.85 2.97 14.03
CA LEU A 281 -20.96 2.73 13.09
C LEU A 281 -20.84 1.36 12.41
N LEU A 282 -19.61 0.86 12.26
CA LEU A 282 -19.30 -0.46 11.71
C LEU A 282 -19.33 -1.58 12.78
N GLY A 283 -19.80 -1.27 13.99
CA GLY A 283 -19.89 -2.23 15.09
C GLY A 283 -18.54 -2.62 15.69
N LEU A 284 -17.49 -1.83 15.48
CA LEU A 284 -16.19 -2.02 16.12
C LEU A 284 -16.16 -1.26 17.43
N LEU A 285 -16.01 -1.97 18.54
CA LEU A 285 -15.78 -1.35 19.84
C LEU A 285 -14.30 -0.96 19.96
N PRO A 286 -14.00 0.24 20.52
CA PRO A 286 -12.63 0.62 20.81
C PRO A 286 -12.02 -0.36 21.82
N THR A 287 -10.81 -0.84 21.54
CA THR A 287 -10.03 -1.64 22.47
C THR A 287 -9.20 -0.76 23.38
N SER A 288 -9.00 -1.15 24.65
CA SER A 288 -8.04 -0.43 25.50
C SER A 288 -6.62 -0.50 24.90
N GLU A 289 -5.80 0.50 25.13
CA GLU A 289 -4.40 0.52 24.65
C GLU A 289 -3.62 -0.71 25.16
N ALA A 290 -3.90 -1.16 26.38
CA ALA A 290 -3.33 -2.38 26.93
C ALA A 290 -3.73 -3.63 26.16
N ALA A 291 -5.01 -3.77 25.78
CA ALA A 291 -5.49 -4.90 24.95
C ALA A 291 -4.95 -4.86 23.53
N ALA A 292 -4.78 -3.66 22.95
CA ALA A 292 -4.16 -3.49 21.63
C ALA A 292 -2.67 -3.84 21.65
N ALA A 293 -1.95 -3.47 22.70
CA ALA A 293 -0.54 -3.82 22.90
C ALA A 293 -0.36 -5.32 23.17
N GLN A 294 -1.25 -5.94 23.92
CA GLN A 294 -1.22 -7.38 24.21
C GLN A 294 -1.53 -8.20 22.95
N SER A 295 -2.49 -7.80 22.12
CA SER A 295 -2.75 -8.47 20.85
C SER A 295 -1.58 -8.35 19.86
N SER A 296 -0.86 -7.24 19.87
CA SER A 296 0.38 -7.08 19.09
C SER A 296 1.50 -7.99 19.57
N ARG A 297 1.67 -8.14 20.90
CA ARG A 297 2.67 -9.05 21.48
C ARG A 297 2.36 -10.51 21.22
N VAL A 298 1.10 -10.92 21.30
CA VAL A 298 0.66 -12.28 20.95
C VAL A 298 0.88 -12.56 19.48
N PHE A 299 0.64 -11.59 18.62
CA PHE A 299 0.92 -11.69 17.19
C PHE A 299 2.41 -11.88 16.88
N ASP A 300 3.30 -11.23 17.64
CA ASP A 300 4.75 -11.40 17.52
C ASP A 300 5.24 -12.72 18.15
N ALA A 301 4.73 -13.12 19.32
CA ALA A 301 5.14 -14.32 20.05
C ALA A 301 4.73 -15.63 19.34
N THR A 302 3.55 -15.67 18.71
CA THR A 302 3.07 -16.84 17.97
C THR A 302 3.96 -17.22 16.79
N ARG A 303 4.77 -16.29 16.31
CA ARG A 303 5.69 -16.51 15.21
C ARG A 303 7.07 -16.96 15.66
N LEU A 304 7.58 -16.44 16.77
CA LEU A 304 8.82 -16.95 17.36
C LEU A 304 8.71 -18.45 17.63
N ALA A 305 7.59 -18.90 18.21
CA ALA A 305 7.31 -20.32 18.46
C ALA A 305 7.22 -21.16 17.17
N LYS A 306 6.82 -20.59 16.04
CA LYS A 306 6.78 -21.30 14.75
C LYS A 306 8.14 -21.34 14.03
N TYR A 307 9.07 -20.48 14.38
CA TYR A 307 10.44 -20.49 13.84
C TYR A 307 11.35 -21.44 14.62
N GLU A 308 11.12 -21.60 15.92
CA GLU A 308 11.86 -22.54 16.76
C GLU A 308 11.43 -24.01 16.56
N ALA A 309 10.29 -24.24 15.91
CA ALA A 309 9.73 -25.57 15.63
C ALA A 309 10.05 -26.08 14.21
N ARG A 310 10.97 -25.44 13.48
CA ARG A 310 11.51 -25.87 12.17
C ARG A 310 13.02 -26.00 12.22
#